data_6b690b8a6b270233ed1ef35556b8e5fb
#
_entry.id   6b690b8a6b270233ed1ef35556b8e5fb
#
_cell.length_a   1.000
_cell.length_b   1.000
_cell.length_c   1.000
_cell.angle_alpha   90.00
_cell.angle_beta   90.00
_cell.angle_gamma   90.00
#
_symmetry.space_group_name_H-M   'P 1'
#
loop_
_entity.id
_entity.type
_entity.pdbx_description
1 polymer ?
#
loop_
_entity_poly.entity_id
_entity_poly.type
_entity_poly.pdbx_seq_one_letter_code
_entity_poly.pdbx_strand_id
1 'polypeptide(L)'
;PEWLIADIAIMNAGGISVPIFTTYAAGDYEYIINDCSPSLVIASNNTQFKKIKKFVENIKVISFEKLESLSLTTSEIFKKDLKKNINRNLKREMPCCIIYTSGTSGNPKGVVLSHGGILSNCEGALDLVNKLLENKKPVFLTWLPLSHSYEHTIQFIQILVGAKIFYAESLEKLIPNMIIAKPTIMTA
;
A
#
# COMPACT_ATOMS: atom_id res chain seq x y z
N PRO A 1 7.02 4.16 4.09
CA PRO A 1 7.52 2.89 3.49
C PRO A 1 6.78 1.65 4.03
N GLU A 2 6.46 1.62 5.32
CA GLU A 2 5.89 0.46 6.04
C GLU A 2 4.59 -0.04 5.42
N TRP A 3 3.75 0.89 4.94
CA TRP A 3 2.51 0.57 4.26
C TRP A 3 2.74 -0.29 3.01
N LEU A 4 3.65 0.13 2.13
CA LEU A 4 3.98 -0.59 0.90
C LEU A 4 4.59 -1.97 1.18
N ILE A 5 5.44 -2.05 2.21
CA ILE A 5 6.03 -3.33 2.65
C ILE A 5 4.93 -4.28 3.12
N ALA A 6 3.97 -3.80 3.92
CA ALA A 6 2.86 -4.60 4.40
C ALA A 6 1.94 -5.06 3.25
N ASP A 7 1.62 -4.14 2.33
CA ASP A 7 0.78 -4.41 1.16
C ASP A 7 1.36 -5.54 0.30
N ILE A 8 2.62 -5.42 -0.08
CA ILE A 8 3.34 -6.45 -0.85
C ILE A 8 3.46 -7.76 -0.06
N ALA A 9 3.73 -7.69 1.25
CA ALA A 9 3.85 -8.89 2.07
C ALA A 9 2.53 -9.67 2.15
N ILE A 10 1.39 -8.98 2.29
CA ILE A 10 0.06 -9.58 2.26
C ILE A 10 -0.17 -10.30 0.92
N MET A 11 0.07 -9.61 -0.20
CA MET A 11 -0.13 -10.18 -1.52
C MET A 11 0.79 -11.39 -1.78
N ASN A 12 2.07 -11.30 -1.40
CA ASN A 12 3.03 -12.40 -1.56
C ASN A 12 2.72 -13.61 -0.68
N ALA A 13 2.03 -13.41 0.45
CA ALA A 13 1.53 -14.49 1.29
C ALA A 13 0.26 -15.16 0.71
N GLY A 14 -0.30 -14.63 -0.37
CA GLY A 14 -1.57 -15.06 -0.96
C GLY A 14 -2.80 -14.47 -0.29
N GLY A 15 -2.62 -13.42 0.50
CA GLY A 15 -3.69 -12.63 1.08
C GLY A 15 -4.21 -11.55 0.11
N ILE A 16 -5.36 -10.97 0.46
CA ILE A 16 -5.96 -9.85 -0.26
C ILE A 16 -5.76 -8.59 0.60
N SER A 17 -5.06 -7.61 0.06
CA SER A 17 -4.85 -6.32 0.73
C SER A 17 -6.07 -5.42 0.56
N VAL A 18 -6.47 -4.73 1.64
CA VAL A 18 -7.58 -3.79 1.63
C VAL A 18 -7.11 -2.45 2.20
N PRO A 19 -6.54 -1.57 1.36
CA PRO A 19 -6.08 -0.26 1.80
C PRO A 19 -7.26 0.66 2.14
N ILE A 20 -7.20 1.30 3.31
CA ILE A 20 -8.25 2.19 3.80
C ILE A 20 -7.68 3.58 4.06
N PHE A 21 -8.40 4.62 3.68
CA PHE A 21 -8.02 6.00 3.97
C PHE A 21 -8.04 6.28 5.48
N THR A 22 -6.96 6.85 5.99
CA THR A 22 -6.84 7.20 7.41
C THR A 22 -7.79 8.32 7.85
N THR A 23 -8.33 9.07 6.89
CA THR A 23 -9.25 10.18 7.08
C THR A 23 -10.73 9.79 7.03
N TYR A 24 -11.06 8.55 6.74
CA TYR A 24 -12.45 8.09 6.72
C TYR A 24 -13.15 8.31 8.05
N ALA A 25 -14.47 8.56 7.98
CA ALA A 25 -15.33 8.63 9.16
C ALA A 25 -15.47 7.26 9.84
N ALA A 26 -15.93 7.25 11.08
CA ALA A 26 -16.08 6.01 11.84
C ALA A 26 -17.00 4.99 11.15
N GLY A 27 -18.12 5.46 10.58
CA GLY A 27 -19.08 4.61 9.85
C GLY A 27 -18.49 3.95 8.61
N ASP A 28 -17.58 4.63 7.89
CA ASP A 28 -16.92 4.05 6.73
C ASP A 28 -15.98 2.89 7.13
N TYR A 29 -15.25 3.05 8.25
CA TYR A 29 -14.41 1.97 8.78
C TYR A 29 -15.26 0.75 9.18
N GLU A 30 -16.34 0.98 9.88
CA GLU A 30 -17.25 -0.09 10.31
C GLU A 30 -17.82 -0.83 9.10
N TYR A 31 -18.33 -0.07 8.13
CA TYR A 31 -18.85 -0.63 6.89
C TYR A 31 -17.82 -1.51 6.16
N ILE A 32 -16.62 -0.97 5.88
CA ILE A 32 -15.59 -1.68 5.14
C ILE A 32 -15.10 -2.93 5.87
N ILE A 33 -14.90 -2.83 7.20
CA ILE A 33 -14.48 -3.96 8.01
C ILE A 33 -15.51 -5.08 8.00
N ASN A 34 -16.80 -4.73 8.10
CA ASN A 34 -17.89 -5.71 8.06
C ASN A 34 -18.04 -6.34 6.67
N ASP A 35 -17.89 -5.55 5.60
CA ASP A 35 -18.02 -6.01 4.22
C ASP A 35 -16.88 -6.94 3.81
N CYS A 36 -15.62 -6.59 4.08
CA CYS A 36 -14.46 -7.40 3.69
C CYS A 36 -14.06 -8.47 4.73
N SER A 37 -14.58 -8.43 5.96
CA SER A 37 -14.32 -9.40 7.04
C SER A 37 -12.83 -9.77 7.17
N PRO A 38 -11.93 -8.83 7.49
CA PRO A 38 -10.50 -9.05 7.44
C PRO A 38 -10.02 -9.99 8.55
N SER A 39 -9.05 -10.84 8.27
CA SER A 39 -8.40 -11.71 9.28
C SER A 39 -7.40 -10.96 10.16
N LEU A 40 -6.86 -9.85 9.65
CA LEU A 40 -5.86 -9.02 10.31
C LEU A 40 -6.06 -7.56 9.90
N VAL A 41 -5.93 -6.64 10.85
CA VAL A 41 -5.89 -5.20 10.58
C VAL A 41 -4.53 -4.64 10.99
N ILE A 42 -3.92 -3.84 10.11
CA ILE A 42 -2.66 -3.15 10.35
C ILE A 42 -2.92 -1.65 10.42
N ALA A 43 -2.67 -1.04 11.57
CA ALA A 43 -2.82 0.39 11.79
C ALA A 43 -1.49 1.12 11.65
N SER A 44 -1.47 2.32 11.07
CA SER A 44 -0.26 3.11 10.90
C SER A 44 0.38 3.53 12.24
N ASN A 45 -0.44 3.86 13.22
CA ASN A 45 0.01 4.34 14.52
C ASN A 45 -1.01 4.01 15.63
N ASN A 46 -0.68 4.36 16.88
CA ASN A 46 -1.53 4.10 18.03
C ASN A 46 -2.87 4.85 17.99
N THR A 47 -2.94 6.02 17.36
CA THR A 47 -4.20 6.77 17.20
C THR A 47 -5.16 6.00 16.30
N GLN A 48 -4.70 5.55 15.14
CA GLN A 48 -5.48 4.73 14.22
C GLN A 48 -5.83 3.36 14.85
N PHE A 49 -4.89 2.75 15.57
CA PHE A 49 -5.15 1.53 16.31
C PHE A 49 -6.34 1.66 17.27
N LYS A 50 -6.36 2.72 18.12
CA LYS A 50 -7.45 2.97 19.04
C LYS A 50 -8.77 3.25 18.34
N LYS A 51 -8.74 3.95 17.19
CA LYS A 51 -9.93 4.26 16.38
C LYS A 51 -10.55 2.97 15.83
N ILE A 52 -9.73 2.09 15.25
CA ILE A 52 -10.18 0.86 14.60
C ILE A 52 -10.61 -0.19 15.63
N LYS A 53 -9.91 -0.30 16.76
CA LYS A 53 -10.17 -1.33 17.80
C LYS A 53 -11.61 -1.32 18.31
N LYS A 54 -12.31 -0.20 18.17
CA LYS A 54 -13.72 -0.06 18.55
C LYS A 54 -14.68 -0.87 17.66
N PHE A 55 -14.26 -1.18 16.41
CA PHE A 55 -15.09 -1.87 15.42
C PHE A 55 -14.70 -3.33 15.20
N VAL A 56 -13.63 -3.79 15.86
CA VAL A 56 -13.10 -5.15 15.68
C VAL A 56 -12.94 -5.85 17.02
N GLU A 57 -13.93 -6.62 17.44
CA GLU A 57 -13.87 -7.35 18.71
C GLU A 57 -13.00 -8.60 18.61
N ASN A 58 -13.12 -9.37 17.54
CA ASN A 58 -12.47 -10.68 17.37
C ASN A 58 -11.36 -10.71 16.31
N ILE A 59 -10.99 -9.55 15.75
CA ILE A 59 -9.96 -9.44 14.73
C ILE A 59 -8.65 -8.97 15.37
N LYS A 60 -7.54 -9.60 15.00
CA LYS A 60 -6.21 -9.17 15.43
C LYS A 60 -5.87 -7.82 14.81
N VAL A 61 -5.57 -6.84 15.65
CA VAL A 61 -5.10 -5.51 15.22
C VAL A 61 -3.66 -5.34 15.68
N ILE A 62 -2.78 -4.94 14.76
CA ILE A 62 -1.38 -4.58 15.04
C ILE A 62 -1.13 -3.14 14.59
N SER A 63 -0.10 -2.49 15.10
CA SER A 63 0.34 -1.19 14.60
C SER A 63 1.82 -1.22 14.22
N PHE A 64 2.22 -0.40 13.25
CA PHE A 64 3.62 -0.29 12.85
C PHE A 64 4.51 0.17 14.01
N GLU A 65 4.09 1.12 14.84
CA GLU A 65 4.82 1.55 16.02
C GLU A 65 5.12 0.41 17.01
N LYS A 66 4.21 -0.56 17.14
CA LYS A 66 4.44 -1.76 17.96
C LYS A 66 5.39 -2.76 17.30
N LEU A 67 5.37 -2.84 15.96
CA LEU A 67 6.29 -3.70 15.22
C LEU A 67 7.73 -3.19 15.31
N GLU A 68 7.93 -1.87 15.26
CA GLU A 68 9.24 -1.23 15.49
C GLU A 68 9.80 -1.52 16.89
N SER A 69 8.94 -1.54 17.91
CA SER A 69 9.36 -1.87 19.29
C SER A 69 9.72 -3.35 19.49
N LEU A 70 9.27 -4.24 18.61
CA LEU A 70 9.65 -5.65 18.62
C LEU A 70 11.05 -5.89 18.01
N SER A 71 11.75 -4.82 17.61
CA SER A 71 13.10 -4.75 17.03
C SER A 71 13.72 -6.11 16.68
N LEU A 72 13.11 -6.80 15.73
CA LEU A 72 13.83 -7.85 15.02
C LEU A 72 14.92 -7.14 14.22
N THR A 73 16.17 -7.26 14.66
CA THR A 73 17.28 -6.73 13.89
C THR A 73 17.20 -7.29 12.48
N THR A 74 17.60 -6.49 11.50
CA THR A 74 17.61 -6.91 10.08
C THR A 74 18.31 -8.26 9.93
N SER A 75 19.33 -8.55 10.75
CA SER A 75 20.04 -9.82 10.79
C SER A 75 19.21 -11.00 11.28
N GLU A 76 18.25 -10.82 12.19
CA GLU A 76 17.36 -11.88 12.66
C GLU A 76 16.25 -12.18 11.65
N ILE A 77 15.80 -11.16 10.92
CA ILE A 77 14.84 -11.31 9.81
C ILE A 77 15.49 -12.11 8.67
N PHE A 78 16.73 -11.82 8.33
CA PHE A 78 17.46 -12.54 7.26
C PHE A 78 17.88 -13.97 7.65
N LYS A 79 18.00 -14.29 8.95
CA LYS A 79 18.28 -15.65 9.42
C LYS A 79 17.06 -16.58 9.39
N LYS A 80 15.83 -16.05 9.46
CA LYS A 80 14.64 -16.84 9.23
C LYS A 80 14.54 -17.09 7.72
N ASP A 81 14.35 -18.35 7.35
CA ASP A 81 14.19 -18.78 5.96
C ASP A 81 12.91 -18.15 5.35
N LEU A 82 13.04 -16.89 4.89
CA LEU A 82 11.94 -16.09 4.31
C LEU A 82 11.33 -16.78 3.09
N LYS A 83 12.09 -17.68 2.42
CA LYS A 83 11.60 -18.43 1.26
C LYS A 83 10.42 -19.35 1.59
N LYS A 84 10.24 -19.73 2.85
CA LYS A 84 9.11 -20.58 3.29
C LYS A 84 7.78 -19.84 3.36
N ASN A 85 7.80 -18.52 3.46
CA ASN A 85 6.60 -17.69 3.64
C ASN A 85 6.06 -17.08 2.34
N ILE A 86 6.75 -17.30 1.21
CA ILE A 86 6.29 -16.81 -0.09
C ILE A 86 5.39 -17.87 -0.70
N ASN A 87 4.15 -17.50 -0.99
CA ASN A 87 3.24 -18.37 -1.73
C ASN A 87 3.67 -18.46 -3.19
N ARG A 88 4.28 -19.60 -3.57
CA ARG A 88 4.78 -19.83 -4.93
C ARG A 88 3.69 -20.25 -5.91
N ASN A 89 2.46 -20.43 -5.44
CA ASN A 89 1.32 -20.84 -6.26
C ASN A 89 0.45 -19.66 -6.70
N LEU A 90 0.93 -18.43 -6.56
CA LEU A 90 0.21 -17.24 -7.01
C LEU A 90 0.08 -17.25 -8.53
N LYS A 91 -1.14 -16.97 -9.00
CA LYS A 91 -1.47 -16.86 -10.41
C LYS A 91 -1.98 -15.46 -10.73
N ARG A 92 -1.85 -15.07 -12.00
CA ARG A 92 -2.26 -13.71 -12.45
C ARG A 92 -3.76 -13.43 -12.21
N GLU A 93 -4.63 -14.42 -12.34
CA GLU A 93 -6.07 -14.30 -12.15
C GLU A 93 -6.51 -14.22 -10.68
N MET A 94 -5.64 -14.56 -9.73
CA MET A 94 -6.00 -14.51 -8.30
C MET A 94 -6.18 -13.07 -7.82
N PRO A 95 -7.21 -12.82 -6.98
CA PRO A 95 -7.40 -11.52 -6.35
C PRO A 95 -6.23 -11.22 -5.40
N CYS A 96 -5.81 -9.96 -5.36
CA CYS A 96 -4.70 -9.54 -4.50
C CYS A 96 -4.99 -8.24 -3.72
N CYS A 97 -5.95 -7.45 -4.19
CA CYS A 97 -6.30 -6.19 -3.55
C CYS A 97 -7.79 -5.87 -3.73
N ILE A 98 -8.40 -5.21 -2.72
CA ILE A 98 -9.73 -4.61 -2.84
C ILE A 98 -9.60 -3.13 -2.53
N ILE A 99 -9.97 -2.28 -3.49
CA ILE A 99 -9.99 -0.82 -3.31
C ILE A 99 -11.43 -0.35 -3.21
N TYR A 100 -11.75 0.27 -2.07
CA TYR A 100 -13.07 0.86 -1.88
C TYR A 100 -13.16 2.24 -2.53
N THR A 101 -14.18 2.42 -3.35
CA THR A 101 -14.48 3.67 -4.04
C THR A 101 -15.80 4.24 -3.54
N SER A 102 -15.96 5.58 -3.58
CA SER A 102 -17.22 6.23 -3.27
C SER A 102 -18.28 5.79 -4.30
N GLY A 103 -19.18 4.90 -3.88
CA GLY A 103 -20.29 4.46 -4.73
C GLY A 103 -21.31 5.59 -4.95
N THR A 104 -21.96 5.62 -6.10
CA THR A 104 -23.07 6.55 -6.42
C THR A 104 -24.29 6.35 -5.51
N SER A 105 -24.37 5.24 -4.79
CA SER A 105 -25.47 4.83 -3.90
C SER A 105 -25.22 5.09 -2.40
N GLY A 106 -24.19 5.84 -2.04
CA GLY A 106 -23.90 6.26 -0.66
C GLY A 106 -22.90 5.38 0.09
N ASN A 107 -22.92 4.05 -0.08
CA ASN A 107 -21.94 3.16 0.55
C ASN A 107 -20.73 2.91 -0.36
N PRO A 108 -19.50 2.83 0.18
CA PRO A 108 -18.32 2.46 -0.58
C PRO A 108 -18.47 1.09 -1.23
N LYS A 109 -17.97 0.94 -2.45
CA LYS A 109 -17.95 -0.34 -3.19
C LYS A 109 -16.52 -0.86 -3.30
N GLY A 110 -16.31 -2.11 -2.91
CA GLY A 110 -15.03 -2.78 -3.03
C GLY A 110 -14.77 -3.27 -4.45
N VAL A 111 -13.76 -2.72 -5.12
CA VAL A 111 -13.31 -3.16 -6.45
C VAL A 111 -12.18 -4.15 -6.26
N VAL A 112 -12.41 -5.39 -6.70
CA VAL A 112 -11.41 -6.47 -6.61
C VAL A 112 -10.42 -6.36 -7.74
N LEU A 113 -9.13 -6.29 -7.41
CA LEU A 113 -8.02 -6.30 -8.35
C LEU A 113 -7.28 -7.64 -8.28
N SER A 114 -6.88 -8.17 -9.44
CA SER A 114 -6.04 -9.35 -9.52
C SER A 114 -4.56 -9.00 -9.66
N HIS A 115 -3.67 -9.95 -9.33
CA HIS A 115 -2.23 -9.81 -9.58
C HIS A 115 -1.97 -9.46 -11.05
N GLY A 116 -2.65 -10.10 -11.98
CA GLY A 116 -2.53 -9.87 -13.42
C GLY A 116 -2.95 -8.46 -13.82
N GLY A 117 -4.02 -7.91 -13.22
CA GLY A 117 -4.47 -6.55 -13.48
C GLY A 117 -3.41 -5.51 -13.10
N ILE A 118 -2.81 -5.64 -11.91
CA ILE A 118 -1.73 -4.76 -11.46
C ILE A 118 -0.50 -4.89 -12.38
N LEU A 119 -0.08 -6.12 -12.68
CA LEU A 119 1.07 -6.37 -13.55
C LEU A 119 0.86 -5.81 -14.96
N SER A 120 -0.33 -5.97 -15.54
CA SER A 120 -0.65 -5.44 -16.88
C SER A 120 -0.58 -3.91 -16.93
N ASN A 121 -1.02 -3.23 -15.86
CA ASN A 121 -0.87 -1.77 -15.75
C ASN A 121 0.61 -1.37 -15.67
N CYS A 122 1.42 -2.12 -14.92
CA CYS A 122 2.86 -1.88 -14.84
C CYS A 122 3.55 -2.10 -16.19
N GLU A 123 3.24 -3.21 -16.87
CA GLU A 123 3.76 -3.56 -18.19
C GLU A 123 3.40 -2.47 -19.22
N GLY A 124 2.14 -2.01 -19.22
CA GLY A 124 1.67 -0.96 -20.12
C GLY A 124 2.29 0.42 -19.88
N ALA A 125 2.64 0.73 -18.63
CA ALA A 125 3.25 2.01 -18.27
C ALA A 125 4.77 2.06 -18.52
N LEU A 126 5.43 0.91 -18.63
CA LEU A 126 6.90 0.80 -18.66
C LEU A 126 7.54 1.62 -19.78
N ASP A 127 7.01 1.52 -21.01
CA ASP A 127 7.54 2.23 -22.16
C ASP A 127 7.39 3.75 -22.01
N LEU A 128 6.26 4.20 -21.47
CA LEU A 128 6.01 5.63 -21.22
C LEU A 128 6.98 6.15 -20.16
N VAL A 129 7.12 5.45 -19.05
CA VAL A 129 8.01 5.86 -17.96
C VAL A 129 9.47 5.89 -18.42
N ASN A 130 9.91 4.89 -19.17
CA ASN A 130 11.26 4.85 -19.71
C ASN A 130 11.53 6.03 -20.66
N LYS A 131 10.58 6.41 -21.50
CA LYS A 131 10.69 7.61 -22.37
C LYS A 131 10.77 8.89 -21.55
N LEU A 132 9.96 9.03 -20.50
CA LEU A 132 9.99 10.19 -19.61
C LEU A 132 11.30 10.33 -18.83
N LEU A 133 11.94 9.21 -18.51
CA LEU A 133 13.18 9.20 -17.74
C LEU A 133 14.41 9.61 -18.57
N GLU A 134 14.39 9.43 -19.89
CA GLU A 134 15.53 9.80 -20.76
C GLU A 134 16.90 9.31 -20.22
N ASN A 135 16.97 8.09 -19.75
CA ASN A 135 18.14 7.49 -19.08
C ASN A 135 18.50 8.09 -17.70
N LYS A 136 17.69 8.95 -17.12
CA LYS A 136 17.88 9.43 -15.75
C LYS A 136 17.48 8.33 -14.75
N LYS A 137 18.14 8.33 -13.59
CA LYS A 137 17.71 7.46 -12.48
C LYS A 137 16.33 7.91 -11.98
N PRO A 138 15.36 7.00 -11.87
CA PRO A 138 14.03 7.35 -11.44
C PRO A 138 14.03 7.74 -9.95
N VAL A 139 13.55 8.94 -9.67
CA VAL A 139 13.31 9.46 -8.32
C VAL A 139 11.88 9.95 -8.26
N PHE A 140 11.08 9.33 -7.40
CA PHE A 140 9.68 9.70 -7.21
C PHE A 140 9.45 10.35 -5.86
N LEU A 141 8.55 11.31 -5.81
CA LEU A 141 7.97 11.84 -4.59
C LEU A 141 6.48 11.50 -4.57
N THR A 142 6.11 10.55 -3.72
CA THR A 142 4.73 10.12 -3.50
C THR A 142 4.06 11.04 -2.48
N TRP A 143 2.92 11.59 -2.84
CA TRP A 143 2.15 12.49 -1.98
C TRP A 143 0.63 12.23 -2.02
N LEU A 144 0.16 11.51 -3.03
CA LEU A 144 -1.24 11.10 -3.14
C LEU A 144 -1.55 9.96 -2.15
N PRO A 145 -2.82 9.79 -1.77
CA PRO A 145 -3.22 8.71 -0.87
C PRO A 145 -2.94 7.32 -1.45
N LEU A 146 -2.16 6.52 -0.74
CA LEU A 146 -1.77 5.15 -1.16
C LEU A 146 -2.95 4.17 -1.24
N SER A 147 -4.07 4.50 -0.61
CA SER A 147 -5.33 3.74 -0.70
C SER A 147 -6.14 4.04 -1.95
N HIS A 148 -5.74 5.04 -2.77
CA HIS A 148 -6.38 5.33 -4.04
C HIS A 148 -5.78 4.48 -5.15
N SER A 149 -6.62 3.92 -6.06
CA SER A 149 -6.20 3.01 -7.12
C SER A 149 -5.06 3.53 -8.00
N TYR A 150 -5.08 4.83 -8.31
CA TYR A 150 -4.04 5.47 -9.12
C TYR A 150 -2.68 5.43 -8.44
N GLU A 151 -2.56 5.98 -7.22
CA GLU A 151 -1.29 6.02 -6.51
C GLU A 151 -0.83 4.60 -6.11
N HIS A 152 -1.77 3.71 -5.77
CA HIS A 152 -1.47 2.30 -5.53
C HIS A 152 -0.79 1.64 -6.73
N THR A 153 -1.30 1.86 -7.95
CA THR A 153 -0.68 1.37 -9.18
C THR A 153 0.71 1.98 -9.41
N ILE A 154 0.86 3.29 -9.17
CA ILE A 154 2.14 3.99 -9.31
C ILE A 154 3.21 3.39 -8.38
N GLN A 155 2.87 2.94 -7.16
CA GLN A 155 3.83 2.28 -6.28
C GLN A 155 4.47 1.03 -6.92
N PHE A 156 3.69 0.23 -7.62
CA PHE A 156 4.22 -0.95 -8.32
C PHE A 156 5.07 -0.57 -9.54
N ILE A 157 4.70 0.48 -10.26
CA ILE A 157 5.52 1.01 -11.37
C ILE A 157 6.87 1.52 -10.83
N GLN A 158 6.87 2.24 -9.71
CA GLN A 158 8.09 2.72 -9.06
C GLN A 158 9.05 1.57 -8.69
N ILE A 159 8.51 0.46 -8.19
CA ILE A 159 9.29 -0.75 -7.88
C ILE A 159 9.83 -1.38 -9.18
N LEU A 160 8.98 -1.50 -10.19
CA LEU A 160 9.36 -2.14 -11.47
C LEU A 160 10.53 -1.43 -12.15
N VAL A 161 10.55 -0.09 -12.10
CA VAL A 161 11.66 0.71 -12.69
C VAL A 161 12.85 0.91 -11.75
N GLY A 162 12.84 0.30 -10.57
CA GLY A 162 13.92 0.43 -9.57
C GLY A 162 14.09 1.84 -9.05
N ALA A 163 12.99 2.56 -8.83
CA ALA A 163 13.00 3.95 -8.43
C ALA A 163 13.46 4.15 -6.98
N LYS A 164 14.10 5.30 -6.73
CA LYS A 164 14.22 5.85 -5.38
C LYS A 164 12.90 6.55 -5.04
N ILE A 165 12.24 6.11 -3.98
CA ILE A 165 10.92 6.59 -3.58
C ILE A 165 11.03 7.42 -2.31
N PHE A 166 10.54 8.65 -2.36
CA PHE A 166 10.33 9.51 -1.21
C PHE A 166 8.83 9.64 -0.96
N TYR A 167 8.43 9.68 0.30
CA TYR A 167 7.05 9.93 0.71
C TYR A 167 6.97 11.33 1.30
N ALA A 168 6.04 12.15 0.83
CA ALA A 168 5.82 13.48 1.39
C ALA A 168 5.27 13.36 2.82
N GLU A 169 5.74 14.24 3.70
CA GLU A 169 5.32 14.25 5.10
C GLU A 169 3.87 14.75 5.25
N SER A 170 3.51 15.79 4.49
CA SER A 170 2.17 16.36 4.40
C SER A 170 2.08 17.24 3.15
N LEU A 171 0.85 17.70 2.81
CA LEU A 171 0.63 18.65 1.71
C LEU A 171 1.35 19.99 1.95
N GLU A 172 1.36 20.48 3.19
CA GLU A 172 2.01 21.75 3.55
C GLU A 172 3.53 21.67 3.41
N LYS A 173 4.09 20.47 3.53
CA LYS A 173 5.53 20.20 3.37
C LYS A 173 5.92 19.72 1.98
N LEU A 174 4.98 19.68 1.03
CA LEU A 174 5.25 19.15 -0.31
C LEU A 174 6.41 19.88 -0.99
N ILE A 175 6.41 21.21 -0.99
CA ILE A 175 7.49 22.01 -1.62
C ILE A 175 8.85 21.78 -0.94
N PRO A 176 9.01 21.88 0.40
CA PRO A 176 10.25 21.48 1.07
C PRO A 176 10.70 20.04 0.72
N ASN A 177 9.78 19.08 0.69
CA ASN A 177 10.10 17.71 0.33
C ASN A 177 10.55 17.57 -1.13
N MET A 178 9.99 18.35 -2.08
CA MET A 178 10.46 18.42 -3.46
C MET A 178 11.90 18.91 -3.57
N ILE A 179 12.26 19.94 -2.81
CA ILE A 179 13.62 20.49 -2.79
C ILE A 179 14.63 19.44 -2.31
N ILE A 180 14.26 18.64 -1.32
CA ILE A 180 15.11 17.57 -0.76
C ILE A 180 15.17 16.36 -1.71
N ALA A 181 14.03 15.88 -2.17
CA ALA A 181 13.94 14.67 -2.99
C ALA A 181 14.46 14.87 -4.40
N LYS A 182 14.30 16.08 -4.97
CA LYS A 182 14.59 16.41 -6.37
C LYS A 182 14.01 15.37 -7.33
N PRO A 183 12.69 15.15 -7.29
CA PRO A 183 12.08 14.08 -8.07
C PRO A 183 12.26 14.30 -9.56
N THR A 184 12.45 13.21 -10.30
CA THR A 184 12.43 13.21 -11.77
C THR A 184 11.01 13.06 -12.30
N ILE A 185 10.14 12.41 -11.52
CA ILE A 185 8.71 12.22 -11.83
C ILE A 185 7.90 12.46 -10.56
N MET A 186 6.79 13.17 -10.73
CA MET A 186 5.71 13.29 -9.75
C MET A 186 4.38 12.98 -10.41
N THR A 187 3.48 12.37 -9.65
CA THR A 187 2.09 12.14 -10.04
C THR A 187 1.19 13.25 -9.49
N ALA A 188 0.19 13.67 -10.24
CA ALA A 188 -0.77 14.72 -9.86
C ALA A 188 -2.18 14.35 -10.37
#